data_3e6067cbe83c2f6ad72ba763487bb756
#
_entry.id   3e6067cbe83c2f6ad72ba763487bb756
#
_cell.length_a   1.000
_cell.length_b   1.000
_cell.length_c   1.000
_cell.angle_alpha   90.00
_cell.angle_beta   90.00
_cell.angle_gamma   90.00
#
_symmetry.space_group_name_H-M   'P 1'
#
loop_
_entity.id
_entity.type
_entity.pdbx_description
1 polymer ?
#
loop_
_entity_poly.entity_id
_entity_poly.type
_entity_poly.pdbx_seq_one_letter_code
_entity_poly.pdbx_strand_id
1 'polypeptide(L)'
;YGPDDPVPLSYIRQIPNMHSVVSAVYDVPPGEVWSDESIEAIAQAARDNGLVFDVVESIPVSEDIKLGTDKRDAHIEAYCENVRRCAKYGVKCVTYNFMPVFDWTRTQLDKKAPDGSTSLVMYWEQMRGLDPLTDDIHLPGWDASYTQEEVRDLIRAYGELGEEGLWKNIEVFLKKVIPVAEECGVVMALHPDDPPYP
;
A
#
# COMPACT_ATOMS: atom_id res chain seq x y z
N TYR A 1 7.18 1.88 -9.18
CA TYR A 1 8.53 2.45 -9.32
C TYR A 1 8.95 3.15 -8.04
N GLY A 2 10.16 2.92 -7.60
CA GLY A 2 10.74 3.57 -6.44
C GLY A 2 12.12 4.17 -6.75
N PRO A 3 12.69 4.98 -5.84
CA PRO A 3 13.98 5.63 -6.07
C PRO A 3 15.14 4.64 -6.24
N ASP A 4 15.04 3.47 -5.62
CA ASP A 4 16.06 2.41 -5.65
C ASP A 4 15.76 1.32 -6.69
N ASP A 5 14.78 1.54 -7.59
CA ASP A 5 14.46 0.58 -8.65
C ASP A 5 15.66 0.40 -9.58
N PRO A 6 16.15 -0.84 -9.83
CA PRO A 6 17.29 -1.10 -10.68
C PRO A 6 17.04 -0.75 -12.16
N VAL A 7 15.78 -0.60 -12.57
CA VAL A 7 15.40 -0.23 -13.94
C VAL A 7 15.10 1.27 -13.98
N PRO A 8 15.95 2.11 -14.59
CA PRO A 8 15.71 3.55 -14.63
C PRO A 8 14.52 3.92 -15.51
N LEU A 9 13.86 5.04 -15.21
CA LEU A 9 12.73 5.56 -15.97
C LEU A 9 13.04 5.75 -17.47
N SER A 10 14.30 6.11 -17.80
CA SER A 10 14.74 6.22 -19.19
C SER A 10 14.69 4.89 -19.99
N TYR A 11 14.81 3.75 -19.30
CA TYR A 11 14.64 2.44 -19.92
C TYR A 11 13.17 2.08 -20.03
N ILE A 12 12.38 2.37 -19.01
CA ILE A 12 10.91 2.19 -19.01
C ILE A 12 10.29 2.97 -20.17
N ARG A 13 10.74 4.20 -20.41
CA ARG A 13 10.27 5.06 -21.51
C ARG A 13 10.48 4.44 -22.90
N GLN A 14 11.44 3.51 -23.06
CA GLN A 14 11.70 2.85 -24.34
C GLN A 14 10.68 1.76 -24.68
N ILE A 15 9.88 1.32 -23.72
CA ILE A 15 8.83 0.32 -23.95
C ILE A 15 7.75 0.96 -24.85
N PRO A 16 7.38 0.32 -25.99
CA PRO A 16 6.34 0.83 -26.87
C PRO A 16 5.03 1.10 -26.13
N ASN A 17 4.44 2.27 -26.36
CA ASN A 17 3.19 2.73 -25.74
C ASN A 17 3.26 2.97 -24.23
N MET A 18 4.45 2.97 -23.62
CA MET A 18 4.59 3.36 -22.23
C MET A 18 4.23 4.85 -22.07
N HIS A 19 3.33 5.13 -21.13
CA HIS A 19 2.77 6.46 -20.92
C HIS A 19 3.02 6.99 -19.52
N SER A 20 2.78 6.17 -18.50
CA SER A 20 2.84 6.62 -17.11
C SER A 20 3.62 5.66 -16.22
N VAL A 21 3.90 6.13 -15.01
CA VAL A 21 4.49 5.32 -13.93
C VAL A 21 3.55 5.32 -12.74
N VAL A 22 3.54 4.19 -12.05
CA VAL A 22 2.91 4.02 -10.74
C VAL A 22 4.00 4.17 -9.70
N SER A 23 3.80 5.00 -8.69
CA SER A 23 4.77 5.24 -7.62
C SER A 23 4.08 5.73 -6.34
N ALA A 24 4.83 5.88 -5.27
CA ALA A 24 4.37 6.45 -4.00
C ALA A 24 5.51 7.16 -3.27
N VAL A 25 5.18 7.87 -2.20
CA VAL A 25 6.16 8.38 -1.23
C VAL A 25 6.42 7.29 -0.20
N TYR A 26 7.64 6.75 -0.15
CA TYR A 26 7.97 5.54 0.62
C TYR A 26 8.63 5.83 1.97
N ASP A 27 9.06 7.04 2.22
CA ASP A 27 9.84 7.45 3.39
C ASP A 27 9.01 8.17 4.47
N VAL A 28 7.69 8.22 4.30
CA VAL A 28 6.75 8.82 5.26
C VAL A 28 5.90 7.74 5.91
N PRO A 29 5.86 7.68 7.26
CA PRO A 29 5.05 6.69 7.97
C PRO A 29 3.56 6.75 7.64
N PRO A 30 2.83 5.61 7.69
CA PRO A 30 1.37 5.60 7.55
C PRO A 30 0.67 6.52 8.56
N GLY A 31 -0.30 7.29 8.10
CA GLY A 31 -1.03 8.24 8.94
C GLY A 31 -0.43 9.65 8.99
N GLU A 32 0.69 9.88 8.32
CA GLU A 32 1.31 11.19 8.19
C GLU A 32 1.07 11.83 6.82
N VAL A 33 1.24 13.16 6.78
CA VAL A 33 1.03 13.94 5.56
C VAL A 33 2.31 13.99 4.74
N TRP A 34 2.24 13.62 3.46
CA TRP A 34 3.33 13.72 2.50
C TRP A 34 3.64 15.18 2.16
N SER A 35 4.90 15.53 2.05
CA SER A 35 5.28 16.87 1.63
C SER A 35 4.96 17.12 0.14
N ASP A 36 4.71 18.38 -0.21
CA ASP A 36 4.58 18.79 -1.60
C ASP A 36 5.87 18.48 -2.38
N GLU A 37 7.02 18.65 -1.75
CA GLU A 37 8.34 18.42 -2.34
C GLU A 37 8.56 16.95 -2.70
N SER A 38 8.13 16.01 -1.84
CA SER A 38 8.26 14.57 -2.11
C SER A 38 7.40 14.14 -3.30
N ILE A 39 6.17 14.63 -3.38
CA ILE A 39 5.26 14.32 -4.50
C ILE A 39 5.77 14.97 -5.79
N GLU A 40 6.20 16.25 -5.73
CA GLU A 40 6.76 16.96 -6.88
C GLU A 40 8.00 16.27 -7.43
N ALA A 41 8.88 15.75 -6.56
CA ALA A 41 10.08 15.04 -7.00
C ALA A 41 9.75 13.83 -7.89
N ILE A 42 8.73 13.04 -7.52
CA ILE A 42 8.26 11.91 -8.34
C ILE A 42 7.68 12.39 -9.65
N ALA A 43 6.81 13.39 -9.60
CA ALA A 43 6.17 13.94 -10.79
C ALA A 43 7.21 14.55 -11.74
N GLN A 44 8.24 15.24 -11.22
CA GLN A 44 9.31 15.81 -12.02
C GLN A 44 10.18 14.73 -12.66
N ALA A 45 10.56 13.69 -11.89
CA ALA A 45 11.33 12.57 -12.42
C ALA A 45 10.60 11.87 -13.59
N ALA A 46 9.29 11.70 -13.48
CA ALA A 46 8.47 11.17 -14.58
C ALA A 46 8.50 12.09 -15.80
N ARG A 47 8.25 13.40 -15.63
CA ARG A 47 8.26 14.40 -16.72
C ARG A 47 9.61 14.47 -17.43
N ASP A 48 10.72 14.44 -16.69
CA ASP A 48 12.09 14.48 -17.25
C ASP A 48 12.39 13.29 -18.15
N ASN A 49 11.65 12.20 -17.97
CA ASN A 49 11.74 11.01 -18.81
C ASN A 49 10.60 10.89 -19.84
N GLY A 50 9.78 11.93 -20.02
CA GLY A 50 8.66 11.91 -20.97
C GLY A 50 7.52 10.96 -20.57
N LEU A 51 7.36 10.73 -19.26
CA LEU A 51 6.30 9.93 -18.64
C LEU A 51 5.40 10.81 -17.78
N VAL A 52 4.26 10.29 -17.38
CA VAL A 52 3.32 10.93 -16.47
C VAL A 52 3.29 10.16 -15.14
N PHE A 53 3.18 10.87 -14.03
CA PHE A 53 2.87 10.30 -12.72
C PHE A 53 1.39 10.58 -12.43
N ASP A 54 0.52 9.62 -12.70
CA ASP A 54 -0.93 9.77 -12.57
C ASP A 54 -1.59 8.69 -11.68
N VAL A 55 -0.82 7.71 -11.22
CA VAL A 55 -1.29 6.66 -10.31
C VAL A 55 -0.36 6.56 -9.11
N VAL A 56 -0.94 6.61 -7.92
CA VAL A 56 -0.26 6.32 -6.65
C VAL A 56 -0.59 4.91 -6.19
N GLU A 57 0.43 4.11 -5.93
CA GLU A 57 0.29 2.82 -5.28
C GLU A 57 1.36 2.66 -4.19
N SER A 58 0.96 2.84 -2.95
CA SER A 58 -0.34 3.27 -2.43
C SER A 58 -0.17 4.41 -1.44
N ILE A 59 -1.26 5.11 -1.08
CA ILE A 59 -1.29 5.83 0.19
C ILE A 59 -1.64 4.77 1.25
N PRO A 60 -0.74 4.45 2.20
CA PRO A 60 -1.00 3.39 3.16
C PRO A 60 -2.10 3.79 4.15
N VAL A 61 -3.05 2.88 4.37
CA VAL A 61 -4.07 3.02 5.41
C VAL A 61 -3.49 2.49 6.72
N SER A 62 -3.31 3.36 7.71
CA SER A 62 -2.68 3.00 8.98
C SER A 62 -3.52 2.02 9.80
N GLU A 63 -2.86 1.25 10.67
CA GLU A 63 -3.53 0.35 11.61
C GLU A 63 -4.50 1.10 12.55
N ASP A 64 -4.20 2.35 12.89
CA ASP A 64 -5.10 3.21 13.68
C ASP A 64 -6.44 3.45 12.98
N ILE A 65 -6.45 3.55 11.64
CA ILE A 65 -7.69 3.66 10.85
C ILE A 65 -8.42 2.32 10.84
N LYS A 66 -7.71 1.22 10.55
CA LYS A 66 -8.30 -0.11 10.40
C LYS A 66 -8.87 -0.61 11.73
N LEU A 67 -8.16 -0.41 12.84
CA LEU A 67 -8.58 -0.78 14.20
C LEU A 67 -9.59 0.20 14.80
N GLY A 68 -9.67 1.42 14.29
CA GLY A 68 -10.61 2.44 14.81
C GLY A 68 -10.18 3.04 16.14
N THR A 69 -8.87 3.23 16.36
CA THR A 69 -8.33 3.83 17.58
C THR A 69 -8.71 5.30 17.74
N ASP A 70 -8.30 5.92 18.84
CA ASP A 70 -8.48 7.35 19.09
C ASP A 70 -7.75 8.25 18.08
N LYS A 71 -6.71 7.74 17.38
CA LYS A 71 -5.99 8.45 16.32
C LYS A 71 -6.65 8.35 14.95
N ARG A 72 -7.64 7.46 14.77
CA ARG A 72 -8.29 7.18 13.49
C ARG A 72 -8.65 8.45 12.71
N ASP A 73 -9.34 9.38 13.37
CA ASP A 73 -9.87 10.56 12.68
C ASP A 73 -8.78 11.51 12.22
N ALA A 74 -7.69 11.65 12.98
CA ALA A 74 -6.52 12.43 12.59
C ALA A 74 -5.78 11.79 11.40
N HIS A 75 -5.63 10.45 11.40
CA HIS A 75 -4.99 9.74 10.30
C HIS A 75 -5.85 9.75 9.02
N ILE A 76 -7.18 9.72 9.13
CA ILE A 76 -8.08 9.90 7.97
C ILE A 76 -7.93 11.32 7.40
N GLU A 77 -7.81 12.36 8.23
CA GLU A 77 -7.60 13.72 7.72
C GLU A 77 -6.25 13.86 7.02
N ALA A 78 -5.19 13.26 7.55
CA ALA A 78 -3.89 13.19 6.89
C ALA A 78 -3.99 12.45 5.53
N TYR A 79 -4.74 11.36 5.47
CA TYR A 79 -5.01 10.64 4.23
C TYR A 79 -5.73 11.53 3.20
N CYS A 80 -6.78 12.24 3.61
CA CYS A 80 -7.49 13.20 2.76
C CYS A 80 -6.57 14.31 2.24
N GLU A 81 -5.68 14.81 3.09
CA GLU A 81 -4.69 15.82 2.67
C GLU A 81 -3.72 15.25 1.63
N ASN A 82 -3.28 13.99 1.80
CA ASN A 82 -2.45 13.32 0.81
C ASN A 82 -3.16 13.18 -0.55
N VAL A 83 -4.44 12.85 -0.57
CA VAL A 83 -5.25 12.81 -1.79
C VAL A 83 -5.29 14.18 -2.47
N ARG A 84 -5.53 15.26 -1.70
CA ARG A 84 -5.55 16.65 -2.23
C ARG A 84 -4.20 17.02 -2.84
N ARG A 85 -3.10 16.73 -2.16
CA ARG A 85 -1.74 17.01 -2.65
C ARG A 85 -1.41 16.21 -3.89
N CYS A 86 -1.70 14.90 -3.90
CA CYS A 86 -1.50 14.07 -5.09
C CYS A 86 -2.26 14.61 -6.30
N ALA A 87 -3.53 15.01 -6.13
CA ALA A 87 -4.33 15.62 -7.19
C ALA A 87 -3.71 16.89 -7.78
N LYS A 88 -3.13 17.74 -6.93
CA LYS A 88 -2.42 18.97 -7.32
C LYS A 88 -1.26 18.68 -8.28
N TYR A 89 -0.61 17.55 -8.16
CA TYR A 89 0.51 17.10 -9.01
C TYR A 89 0.08 16.21 -10.19
N GLY A 90 -1.22 16.06 -10.41
CA GLY A 90 -1.77 15.40 -11.60
C GLY A 90 -2.18 13.95 -11.42
N VAL A 91 -2.09 13.42 -10.21
CA VAL A 91 -2.57 12.07 -9.90
C VAL A 91 -4.06 11.96 -10.16
N LYS A 92 -4.46 10.86 -10.81
CA LYS A 92 -5.85 10.54 -11.19
C LYS A 92 -6.41 9.33 -10.47
N CYS A 93 -5.53 8.47 -9.98
CA CYS A 93 -5.93 7.27 -9.25
C CYS A 93 -5.02 7.07 -8.04
N VAL A 94 -5.62 6.78 -6.91
CA VAL A 94 -4.93 6.36 -5.68
C VAL A 94 -5.41 4.97 -5.33
N THR A 95 -4.47 4.01 -5.27
CA THR A 95 -4.78 2.70 -4.75
C THR A 95 -4.64 2.66 -3.23
N TYR A 96 -5.35 1.77 -2.61
CA TYR A 96 -5.28 1.51 -1.18
C TYR A 96 -5.65 0.05 -0.90
N ASN A 97 -5.17 -0.48 0.21
CA ASN A 97 -5.66 -1.74 0.76
C ASN A 97 -6.24 -1.49 2.16
N PHE A 98 -6.98 -2.47 2.66
CA PHE A 98 -7.52 -2.45 4.02
C PHE A 98 -7.24 -3.78 4.73
N MET A 99 -6.14 -4.44 4.36
CA MET A 99 -5.70 -5.74 4.86
C MET A 99 -5.29 -5.63 6.33
N PRO A 100 -5.83 -6.48 7.22
CA PRO A 100 -5.43 -6.50 8.62
C PRO A 100 -4.05 -7.15 8.76
N VAL A 101 -3.12 -6.48 9.43
CA VAL A 101 -1.76 -6.94 9.77
C VAL A 101 -0.90 -7.28 8.56
N PHE A 102 -1.28 -8.37 7.87
CA PHE A 102 -0.52 -8.89 6.73
C PHE A 102 -1.03 -8.28 5.44
N ASP A 103 -0.17 -7.55 4.76
CA ASP A 103 -0.37 -7.22 3.37
C ASP A 103 0.75 -7.88 2.54
N TRP A 104 0.47 -8.17 1.28
CA TRP A 104 1.44 -8.60 0.29
C TRP A 104 2.43 -9.68 0.79
N THR A 105 1.94 -10.79 1.33
CA THR A 105 2.79 -11.87 1.85
C THR A 105 3.23 -12.84 0.76
N ARG A 106 4.49 -13.27 0.83
CA ARG A 106 5.08 -14.25 -0.08
C ARG A 106 5.84 -15.31 0.70
N THR A 107 5.89 -16.52 0.20
CA THR A 107 6.70 -17.60 0.78
C THR A 107 8.03 -17.78 0.06
N GLN A 108 8.15 -17.26 -1.18
CA GLN A 108 9.38 -17.27 -1.96
C GLN A 108 9.39 -16.09 -2.95
N LEU A 109 10.54 -15.41 -3.09
CA LEU A 109 10.68 -14.22 -3.94
C LEU A 109 11.31 -14.50 -5.32
N ASP A 110 11.84 -15.70 -5.56
CA ASP A 110 12.73 -15.99 -6.69
C ASP A 110 12.40 -17.32 -7.40
N LYS A 111 11.14 -17.75 -7.37
CA LYS A 111 10.74 -18.95 -8.08
C LYS A 111 11.05 -18.83 -9.57
N LYS A 112 11.84 -19.74 -10.09
CA LYS A 112 12.17 -19.78 -11.52
C LYS A 112 11.03 -20.32 -12.36
N ALA A 113 10.68 -19.57 -13.40
CA ALA A 113 9.76 -19.99 -14.45
C ALA A 113 10.48 -20.76 -15.58
N PRO A 114 9.75 -21.49 -16.44
CA PRO A 114 10.34 -22.27 -17.53
C PRO A 114 11.13 -21.45 -18.55
N ASP A 115 10.82 -20.18 -18.71
CA ASP A 115 11.51 -19.24 -19.60
C ASP A 115 12.78 -18.62 -18.98
N GLY A 116 13.11 -19.02 -17.74
CA GLY A 116 14.27 -18.53 -16.99
C GLY A 116 14.03 -17.25 -16.19
N SER A 117 12.87 -16.62 -16.30
CA SER A 117 12.48 -15.51 -15.45
C SER A 117 12.26 -15.95 -13.99
N THR A 118 12.16 -14.99 -13.08
CA THR A 118 11.79 -15.24 -11.69
C THR A 118 10.48 -14.54 -11.36
N SER A 119 9.72 -15.12 -10.43
CA SER A 119 8.50 -14.53 -9.91
C SER A 119 8.36 -14.77 -8.41
N LEU A 120 7.62 -13.88 -7.79
CA LEU A 120 7.16 -14.01 -6.41
C LEU A 120 6.03 -15.04 -6.35
N VAL A 121 6.01 -15.87 -5.33
CA VAL A 121 4.95 -16.85 -5.13
C VAL A 121 4.56 -16.99 -3.67
N MET A 122 3.32 -17.37 -3.45
CA MET A 122 2.82 -17.80 -2.15
C MET A 122 2.32 -19.24 -2.25
N TYR A 123 2.84 -20.13 -1.45
CA TYR A 123 2.40 -21.52 -1.33
C TYR A 123 1.62 -21.68 -0.04
N TRP A 124 0.32 -21.91 -0.16
CA TRP A 124 -0.55 -22.11 0.98
C TRP A 124 -0.11 -23.25 1.90
N GLU A 125 0.45 -24.31 1.33
CA GLU A 125 0.97 -25.45 2.09
C GLU A 125 2.10 -25.07 3.04
N GLN A 126 2.85 -24.02 2.73
CA GLN A 126 3.93 -23.53 3.61
C GLN A 126 3.40 -22.65 4.75
N MET A 127 2.21 -22.06 4.56
CA MET A 127 1.54 -21.25 5.59
C MET A 127 0.64 -22.10 6.49
N ARG A 128 0.14 -23.22 5.96
CA ARG A 128 -0.79 -24.09 6.69
C ARG A 128 -0.12 -24.67 7.94
N GLY A 129 -0.68 -24.34 9.09
CA GLY A 129 -0.21 -24.84 10.40
C GLY A 129 0.74 -23.91 11.12
N LEU A 130 1.09 -22.76 10.55
CA LEU A 130 1.72 -21.68 11.29
C LEU A 130 0.67 -20.97 12.14
N ASP A 131 0.98 -20.79 13.42
CA ASP A 131 0.18 -19.99 14.34
C ASP A 131 0.92 -18.66 14.58
N PRO A 132 0.42 -17.53 14.03
CA PRO A 132 1.10 -16.25 14.16
C PRO A 132 1.20 -15.71 15.60
N LEU A 133 0.47 -16.30 16.54
CA LEU A 133 0.56 -15.94 17.95
C LEU A 133 1.70 -16.69 18.70
N THR A 134 2.09 -17.86 18.22
CA THR A 134 3.06 -18.73 18.91
C THR A 134 4.33 -18.97 18.10
N ASP A 135 4.23 -18.99 16.78
CA ASP A 135 5.34 -19.25 15.89
C ASP A 135 6.07 -17.95 15.52
N ASP A 136 7.37 -18.04 15.26
CA ASP A 136 8.12 -16.94 14.67
C ASP A 136 7.91 -16.98 13.16
N ILE A 137 7.09 -16.05 12.67
CA ILE A 137 6.75 -15.97 11.26
C ILE A 137 7.79 -15.09 10.56
N HIS A 138 8.49 -15.69 9.61
CA HIS A 138 9.39 -14.99 8.69
C HIS A 138 8.85 -15.09 7.27
N LEU A 139 8.24 -14.01 6.78
CA LEU A 139 7.71 -13.94 5.42
C LEU A 139 8.56 -13.01 4.56
N PRO A 140 9.21 -13.51 3.51
CA PRO A 140 10.01 -12.69 2.62
C PRO A 140 9.20 -11.52 2.05
N GLY A 141 9.76 -10.31 2.15
CA GLY A 141 9.15 -9.07 1.66
C GLY A 141 8.28 -8.35 2.69
N TRP A 142 7.86 -9.01 3.79
CA TRP A 142 7.01 -8.41 4.83
C TRP A 142 7.74 -8.16 6.17
N ASP A 143 8.76 -8.91 6.49
CA ASP A 143 9.46 -8.94 7.81
C ASP A 143 10.01 -7.59 8.31
N ALA A 144 10.11 -6.57 7.46
CA ALA A 144 10.79 -5.33 7.82
C ALA A 144 9.91 -4.29 8.55
N SER A 145 8.59 -4.49 8.62
CA SER A 145 7.66 -3.46 9.08
C SER A 145 7.33 -3.54 10.57
N TYR A 146 7.35 -4.74 11.15
CA TYR A 146 6.94 -4.99 12.54
C TYR A 146 7.87 -5.98 13.25
N THR A 147 8.03 -5.78 14.55
CA THR A 147 8.59 -6.82 15.43
C THR A 147 7.58 -7.95 15.64
N GLN A 148 8.04 -9.14 16.03
CA GLN A 148 7.15 -10.27 16.31
C GLN A 148 6.15 -9.98 17.45
N GLU A 149 6.52 -9.15 18.42
CA GLU A 149 5.63 -8.73 19.50
C GLU A 149 4.51 -7.81 18.97
N GLU A 150 4.86 -6.83 18.15
CA GLU A 150 3.88 -5.94 17.51
C GLU A 150 2.89 -6.71 16.62
N VAL A 151 3.38 -7.71 15.87
CA VAL A 151 2.50 -8.59 15.07
C VAL A 151 1.50 -9.32 15.96
N ARG A 152 1.96 -9.93 17.06
CA ARG A 152 1.08 -10.65 17.99
C ARG A 152 0.04 -9.73 18.62
N ASP A 153 0.42 -8.50 18.95
CA ASP A 153 -0.48 -7.52 19.54
C ASP A 153 -1.53 -7.05 18.52
N LEU A 154 -1.12 -6.81 17.26
CA LEU A 154 -2.05 -6.49 16.17
C LEU A 154 -3.04 -7.63 15.92
N ILE A 155 -2.58 -8.88 15.84
CA ILE A 155 -3.45 -10.05 15.63
C ILE A 155 -4.49 -10.16 16.75
N ARG A 156 -4.09 -9.94 18.01
CA ARG A 156 -5.03 -9.93 19.15
C ARG A 156 -6.04 -8.82 19.01
N ALA A 157 -5.58 -7.60 18.68
CA ALA A 157 -6.46 -6.44 18.51
C ALA A 157 -7.50 -6.67 17.39
N TYR A 158 -7.09 -7.26 16.27
CA TYR A 158 -8.02 -7.63 15.19
C TYR A 158 -8.96 -8.77 15.60
N GLY A 159 -8.48 -9.75 16.35
CA GLY A 159 -9.34 -10.79 16.91
C GLY A 159 -10.42 -10.26 17.84
N GLU A 160 -10.10 -9.24 18.65
CA GLU A 160 -11.07 -8.54 19.51
C GLU A 160 -12.03 -7.66 18.71
N LEU A 161 -11.53 -6.97 17.66
CA LEU A 161 -12.34 -6.12 16.78
C LEU A 161 -13.38 -6.94 16.01
N GLY A 162 -12.97 -8.07 15.48
CA GLY A 162 -13.76 -8.95 14.65
C GLY A 162 -14.12 -8.38 13.27
N GLU A 163 -14.72 -9.21 12.44
CA GLU A 163 -15.09 -8.86 11.06
C GLU A 163 -16.04 -7.67 10.99
N GLU A 164 -17.09 -7.65 11.82
CA GLU A 164 -18.05 -6.53 11.84
C GLU A 164 -17.39 -5.20 12.20
N GLY A 165 -16.42 -5.21 13.12
CA GLY A 165 -15.67 -4.03 13.50
C GLY A 165 -14.82 -3.52 12.33
N LEU A 166 -14.15 -4.41 11.61
CA LEU A 166 -13.35 -4.07 10.44
C LEU A 166 -14.22 -3.47 9.32
N TRP A 167 -15.37 -4.08 9.01
CA TRP A 167 -16.34 -3.55 8.04
C TRP A 167 -16.85 -2.16 8.42
N LYS A 168 -17.12 -1.93 9.71
CA LYS A 168 -17.51 -0.61 10.18
C LYS A 168 -16.40 0.44 10.02
N ASN A 169 -15.16 0.07 10.26
CA ASN A 169 -14.03 1.00 10.15
C ASN A 169 -13.71 1.35 8.69
N ILE A 170 -13.80 0.40 7.74
CA ILE A 170 -13.68 0.71 6.32
C ILE A 170 -14.83 1.63 5.84
N GLU A 171 -16.05 1.41 6.33
CA GLU A 171 -17.18 2.29 6.03
C GLU A 171 -16.92 3.73 6.51
N VAL A 172 -16.39 3.90 7.74
CA VAL A 172 -16.03 5.22 8.27
C VAL A 172 -14.95 5.88 7.43
N PHE A 173 -13.92 5.13 7.07
CA PHE A 173 -12.83 5.59 6.22
C PHE A 173 -13.36 6.07 4.85
N LEU A 174 -14.09 5.23 4.15
CA LEU A 174 -14.60 5.55 2.80
C LEU A 174 -15.57 6.72 2.81
N LYS A 175 -16.45 6.83 3.80
CA LYS A 175 -17.39 7.97 3.93
C LYS A 175 -16.69 9.32 4.08
N LYS A 176 -15.46 9.34 4.61
CA LYS A 176 -14.67 10.55 4.74
C LYS A 176 -13.76 10.82 3.54
N VAL A 177 -13.16 9.78 2.98
CA VAL A 177 -12.16 9.93 1.91
C VAL A 177 -12.80 10.09 0.53
N ILE A 178 -13.86 9.34 0.22
CA ILE A 178 -14.48 9.37 -1.12
C ILE A 178 -14.97 10.78 -1.53
N PRO A 179 -15.67 11.54 -0.68
CA PRO A 179 -16.06 12.91 -1.05
C PRO A 179 -14.87 13.80 -1.40
N VAL A 180 -13.75 13.67 -0.67
CA VAL A 180 -12.52 14.43 -0.95
C VAL A 180 -11.90 13.99 -2.28
N ALA A 181 -11.85 12.71 -2.56
CA ALA A 181 -11.35 12.18 -3.82
C ALA A 181 -12.20 12.66 -5.00
N GLU A 182 -13.54 12.66 -4.87
CA GLU A 182 -14.47 13.18 -5.88
C GLU A 182 -14.24 14.67 -6.13
N GLU A 183 -14.13 15.49 -5.09
CA GLU A 183 -13.82 16.93 -5.20
C GLU A 183 -12.50 17.17 -5.94
N CYS A 184 -11.52 16.31 -5.74
CA CYS A 184 -10.20 16.37 -6.38
C CYS A 184 -10.16 15.75 -7.78
N GLY A 185 -11.21 15.05 -8.21
CA GLY A 185 -11.25 14.30 -9.48
C GLY A 185 -10.29 13.10 -9.47
N VAL A 186 -10.09 12.47 -8.30
CA VAL A 186 -9.25 11.30 -8.09
C VAL A 186 -10.12 10.07 -7.90
N VAL A 187 -9.77 8.98 -8.58
CA VAL A 187 -10.41 7.68 -8.39
C VAL A 187 -9.71 6.94 -7.26
N MET A 188 -10.48 6.41 -6.32
CA MET A 188 -9.98 5.50 -5.29
C MET A 188 -10.15 4.05 -5.78
N ALA A 189 -9.05 3.27 -5.78
CA ALA A 189 -9.04 1.89 -6.24
C ALA A 189 -8.61 0.95 -5.12
N LEU A 190 -9.51 0.06 -4.70
CA LEU A 190 -9.19 -0.94 -3.68
C LEU A 190 -8.34 -2.05 -4.28
N HIS A 191 -7.16 -2.27 -3.72
CA HIS A 191 -6.38 -3.48 -3.94
C HIS A 191 -6.98 -4.60 -3.05
N PRO A 192 -7.45 -5.70 -3.63
CA PRO A 192 -7.98 -6.81 -2.83
C PRO A 192 -6.88 -7.47 -2.00
N ASP A 193 -7.29 -8.23 -0.99
CA ASP A 193 -6.35 -8.95 -0.12
C ASP A 193 -5.43 -9.87 -0.94
N ASP A 194 -4.13 -9.81 -0.66
CA ASP A 194 -3.09 -10.56 -1.36
C ASP A 194 -2.08 -11.17 -0.36
N PRO A 195 -2.18 -12.45 -0.06
CA PRO A 195 -3.11 -13.45 -0.61
C PRO A 195 -4.55 -13.31 -0.09
N PRO A 196 -5.55 -13.88 -0.82
CA PRO A 196 -6.98 -13.76 -0.46
C PRO A 196 -7.40 -14.72 0.67
N TYR A 197 -6.53 -14.94 1.64
CA TYR A 197 -6.77 -15.79 2.81
C TYR A 197 -6.45 -15.01 4.07
N PRO A 198 -7.38 -14.97 5.02
CA PRO A 198 -7.15 -14.34 6.32
C PRO A 198 -6.13 -15.11 7.16
#